data_9852705d2b334b23c129710b8152265e
#
_entry.id   9852705d2b334b23c129710b8152265e
#
_cell.length_a   1.000
_cell.length_b   1.000
_cell.length_c   1.000
_cell.angle_alpha   90.00
_cell.angle_beta   90.00
_cell.angle_gamma   90.00
#
_symmetry.space_group_name_H-M   'P 1'
#
loop_
_entity.id
_entity.type
_entity.pdbx_description
1 polymer ?
#
loop_
_entity_poly.entity_id
_entity_poly.type
_entity_poly.pdbx_seq_one_letter_code
_entity_poly.pdbx_strand_id
1 'polypeptide(L)'
;LQTRAGFESPHTMEMSVVLKDEKPVSVNEVPDYHEDIHTYLREMEVKWKPKVGYMKKQPDITNSMRAILVDWLVEVGEEYKLQNKTLHLAVNYIDRFLSCMSVLRGKLQPVGTAAMLLASKFEEIYLPEVAEFVYITDDTYTKKQVLRMEHLVLKVLAFDLAAPTINQFLTQYFLHQQPANCKVESLAMFWGELSLIDADPYLKYLPSVIAAAFHLALYTVTGQSWPESLVQKTGYTLKTLKPCLLDLHQTYLRKYKNSKYHGVSLLNPPETLNV
;
A
#
# COMPACT_ATOMS: atom_id res chain seq x y z
N LEU A 1 46.70 -44.61 -41.40
CA LEU A 1 46.61 -43.31 -40.75
C LEU A 1 45.20 -42.81 -40.89
N GLN A 2 44.49 -42.95 -39.82
CA GLN A 2 43.02 -42.73 -39.72
C GLN A 2 42.69 -41.29 -39.50
N THR A 3 41.85 -40.71 -40.32
CA THR A 3 41.17 -39.43 -40.19
C THR A 3 39.95 -39.57 -39.28
N ARG A 4 39.89 -38.78 -38.23
CA ARG A 4 38.76 -38.63 -37.34
C ARG A 4 37.68 -37.80 -38.02
N ALA A 5 36.46 -38.37 -38.07
CA ALA A 5 35.27 -37.70 -38.53
C ALA A 5 34.85 -36.56 -37.58
N GLY A 6 34.58 -35.40 -38.13
CA GLY A 6 34.06 -34.25 -37.42
C GLY A 6 32.57 -34.46 -37.09
N PHE A 7 32.22 -34.17 -35.87
CA PHE A 7 30.83 -34.07 -35.44
C PHE A 7 30.28 -32.71 -35.86
N GLU A 8 29.44 -32.64 -36.83
CA GLU A 8 28.67 -31.43 -37.12
C GLU A 8 27.52 -31.30 -36.12
N SER A 9 27.53 -30.16 -35.43
CA SER A 9 26.48 -29.73 -34.54
C SER A 9 25.23 -29.30 -35.30
N PRO A 10 24.01 -29.76 -34.92
CA PRO A 10 22.81 -29.36 -35.64
C PRO A 10 22.45 -27.89 -35.37
N HIS A 11 22.10 -27.21 -36.44
CA HIS A 11 21.50 -25.91 -36.62
C HIS A 11 21.05 -25.16 -35.35
N THR A 12 21.77 -24.12 -35.01
CA THR A 12 21.26 -22.98 -34.26
C THR A 12 20.20 -22.27 -35.10
N MET A 13 18.95 -22.46 -34.73
CA MET A 13 17.86 -21.63 -35.25
C MET A 13 18.09 -20.21 -34.74
N GLU A 14 18.61 -19.32 -35.62
CA GLU A 14 18.55 -17.88 -35.35
C GLU A 14 17.09 -17.44 -35.35
N MET A 15 16.49 -17.36 -34.15
CA MET A 15 15.28 -16.59 -33.94
C MET A 15 15.67 -15.11 -33.92
N SER A 16 15.56 -14.47 -35.11
CA SER A 16 15.54 -13.01 -35.16
C SER A 16 14.24 -12.52 -34.54
N VAL A 17 14.30 -12.22 -33.23
CA VAL A 17 13.25 -11.45 -32.55
C VAL A 17 13.34 -10.05 -33.13
N VAL A 18 12.42 -9.69 -34.00
CA VAL A 18 12.19 -8.29 -34.38
C VAL A 18 11.63 -7.63 -33.09
N LEU A 19 12.52 -7.03 -32.29
CA LEU A 19 12.17 -6.14 -31.23
C LEU A 19 11.49 -4.91 -31.88
N LYS A 20 10.16 -4.94 -31.99
CA LYS A 20 9.41 -3.69 -32.03
C LYS A 20 9.74 -2.97 -30.72
N ASP A 21 9.97 -1.66 -30.79
CA ASP A 21 10.12 -0.77 -29.62
C ASP A 21 8.80 -0.74 -28.82
N GLU A 22 8.42 -1.87 -28.26
CA GLU A 22 7.36 -1.92 -27.26
C GLU A 22 7.99 -1.51 -25.93
N LYS A 23 7.57 -0.37 -25.44
CA LYS A 23 7.85 0.02 -24.05
C LYS A 23 7.57 -1.18 -23.15
N PRO A 24 8.44 -1.48 -22.15
CA PRO A 24 8.18 -2.61 -21.27
C PRO A 24 6.79 -2.42 -20.66
N VAL A 25 5.86 -3.30 -21.03
CA VAL A 25 4.52 -3.35 -20.46
C VAL A 25 4.71 -3.62 -18.97
N SER A 26 4.33 -2.67 -18.14
CA SER A 26 4.30 -2.89 -16.69
C SER A 26 3.46 -4.14 -16.43
N VAL A 27 3.89 -4.99 -15.52
CA VAL A 27 3.15 -6.21 -15.12
C VAL A 27 1.71 -5.87 -14.67
N ASN A 28 1.49 -4.60 -14.31
CA ASN A 28 0.17 -4.05 -13.96
C ASN A 28 -0.67 -3.63 -15.18
N GLU A 29 -0.11 -3.66 -16.39
CA GLU A 29 -0.74 -3.23 -17.65
C GLU A 29 -1.07 -4.41 -18.55
N VAL A 30 -1.62 -5.51 -18.02
CA VAL A 30 -2.13 -6.60 -18.84
C VAL A 30 -3.57 -6.27 -19.23
N PRO A 31 -3.83 -5.71 -20.43
CA PRO A 31 -5.15 -5.18 -20.80
C PRO A 31 -6.25 -6.23 -20.73
N ASP A 32 -5.93 -7.47 -21.08
CA ASP A 32 -6.87 -8.57 -21.18
C ASP A 32 -7.45 -9.02 -19.81
N TYR A 33 -6.77 -8.72 -18.70
CA TYR A 33 -7.18 -9.14 -17.35
C TYR A 33 -7.56 -7.97 -16.43
N HIS A 34 -7.61 -6.76 -16.94
CA HIS A 34 -7.85 -5.56 -16.14
C HIS A 34 -9.15 -5.60 -15.35
N GLU A 35 -10.22 -6.06 -15.97
CA GLU A 35 -11.54 -6.14 -15.33
C GLU A 35 -11.58 -7.25 -14.30
N ASP A 36 -11.01 -8.41 -14.63
CA ASP A 36 -10.96 -9.56 -13.74
C ASP A 36 -10.12 -9.24 -12.48
N ILE A 37 -8.97 -8.59 -12.67
CA ILE A 37 -8.11 -8.14 -11.57
C ILE A 37 -8.87 -7.15 -10.69
N HIS A 38 -9.54 -6.16 -11.27
CA HIS A 38 -10.31 -5.18 -10.52
C HIS A 38 -11.43 -5.84 -9.71
N THR A 39 -12.20 -6.72 -10.34
CA THR A 39 -13.29 -7.47 -9.71
C THR A 39 -12.76 -8.31 -8.54
N TYR A 40 -11.68 -9.06 -8.77
CA TYR A 40 -11.01 -9.84 -7.72
C TYR A 40 -10.57 -8.98 -6.53
N LEU A 41 -9.90 -7.85 -6.79
CA LEU A 41 -9.45 -6.94 -5.72
C LEU A 41 -10.64 -6.37 -4.94
N ARG A 42 -11.76 -6.05 -5.60
CA ARG A 42 -12.98 -5.54 -4.95
C ARG A 42 -13.63 -6.58 -4.04
N GLU A 43 -13.62 -7.85 -4.42
CA GLU A 43 -14.10 -8.94 -3.57
C GLU A 43 -13.17 -9.19 -2.37
N MET A 44 -11.86 -9.21 -2.63
CA MET A 44 -10.87 -9.49 -1.60
C MET A 44 -10.71 -8.34 -0.59
N GLU A 45 -10.89 -7.07 -0.98
CA GLU A 45 -10.83 -5.97 -0.03
C GLU A 45 -11.90 -6.05 1.06
N VAL A 46 -13.07 -6.59 0.73
CA VAL A 46 -14.15 -6.81 1.70
C VAL A 46 -13.80 -7.97 2.64
N LYS A 47 -13.26 -9.05 2.07
CA LYS A 47 -12.87 -10.26 2.82
C LYS A 47 -11.77 -9.97 3.84
N TRP A 48 -10.76 -9.19 3.45
CA TRP A 48 -9.57 -8.93 4.25
C TRP A 48 -9.57 -7.57 4.97
N LYS A 49 -10.75 -6.95 5.06
CA LYS A 49 -10.91 -5.72 5.82
C LYS A 49 -10.74 -5.97 7.33
N PRO A 50 -9.92 -5.18 8.04
CA PRO A 50 -9.86 -5.19 9.49
C PRO A 50 -11.22 -4.86 10.11
N LYS A 51 -11.49 -5.35 11.31
CA LYS A 51 -12.74 -5.03 12.02
C LYS A 51 -12.76 -3.56 12.42
N VAL A 52 -13.76 -2.83 11.96
CA VAL A 52 -13.94 -1.43 12.36
C VAL A 52 -14.13 -1.34 13.88
N GLY A 53 -13.40 -0.42 14.52
CA GLY A 53 -13.50 -0.21 15.96
C GLY A 53 -12.85 -1.29 16.82
N TYR A 54 -11.99 -2.15 16.28
CA TYR A 54 -11.27 -3.17 17.05
C TYR A 54 -10.47 -2.57 18.22
N MET A 55 -10.00 -1.32 18.05
CA MET A 55 -9.22 -0.63 19.07
C MET A 55 -9.98 -0.46 20.40
N LYS A 56 -11.31 -0.32 20.35
CA LYS A 56 -12.15 -0.24 21.56
C LYS A 56 -12.13 -1.52 22.42
N LYS A 57 -11.72 -2.64 21.81
CA LYS A 57 -11.60 -3.94 22.49
C LYS A 57 -10.19 -4.24 22.96
N GLN A 58 -9.23 -3.38 22.63
CA GLN A 58 -7.86 -3.50 23.09
C GLN A 58 -7.72 -2.91 24.50
N PRO A 59 -7.28 -3.69 25.50
CA PRO A 59 -7.24 -3.22 26.90
C PRO A 59 -6.10 -2.25 27.18
N ASP A 60 -5.00 -2.32 26.43
CA ASP A 60 -3.74 -1.64 26.74
C ASP A 60 -3.16 -0.84 25.55
N ILE A 61 -3.85 -0.84 24.40
CA ILE A 61 -3.41 -0.16 23.18
C ILE A 61 -4.41 0.90 22.76
N THR A 62 -3.91 2.06 22.31
CA THR A 62 -4.70 3.19 21.82
C THR A 62 -4.44 3.48 20.35
N ASN A 63 -5.34 4.26 19.71
CA ASN A 63 -5.15 4.76 18.37
C ASN A 63 -3.83 5.55 18.21
N SER A 64 -3.46 6.33 19.24
CA SER A 64 -2.20 7.09 19.23
C SER A 64 -0.97 6.17 19.22
N MET A 65 -0.99 5.08 19.99
CA MET A 65 0.11 4.10 19.97
C MET A 65 0.25 3.41 18.62
N ARG A 66 -0.89 3.08 17.99
CA ARG A 66 -0.89 2.53 16.63
C ARG A 66 -0.35 3.54 15.63
N ALA A 67 -0.75 4.81 15.72
CA ALA A 67 -0.27 5.87 14.84
C ALA A 67 1.26 6.03 14.94
N ILE A 68 1.82 6.02 16.16
CA ILE A 68 3.28 6.06 16.40
C ILE A 68 3.96 4.82 15.78
N LEU A 69 3.36 3.64 15.92
CA LEU A 69 3.90 2.43 15.31
C LEU A 69 3.93 2.53 13.77
N VAL A 70 2.84 2.99 13.16
CA VAL A 70 2.77 3.12 11.69
C VAL A 70 3.75 4.17 11.18
N ASP A 71 3.87 5.30 11.87
CA ASP A 71 4.83 6.37 11.57
C ASP A 71 6.28 5.83 11.61
N TRP A 72 6.63 5.07 12.64
CA TRP A 72 7.92 4.38 12.73
C TRP A 72 8.12 3.36 11.59
N LEU A 73 7.07 2.65 11.15
CA LEU A 73 7.18 1.72 10.01
C LEU A 73 7.39 2.45 8.68
N VAL A 74 6.90 3.69 8.53
CA VAL A 74 7.23 4.55 7.38
C VAL A 74 8.74 4.82 7.36
N GLU A 75 9.34 5.25 8.49
CA GLU A 75 10.78 5.49 8.61
C GLU A 75 11.59 4.23 8.29
N VAL A 76 11.15 3.06 8.79
CA VAL A 76 11.77 1.77 8.47
C VAL A 76 11.70 1.47 6.97
N GLY A 77 10.56 1.73 6.34
CA GLY A 77 10.37 1.55 4.90
C GLY A 77 11.31 2.43 4.08
N GLU A 78 11.51 3.69 4.48
CA GLU A 78 12.44 4.62 3.84
C GLU A 78 13.90 4.20 4.02
N GLU A 79 14.31 3.82 5.24
CA GLU A 79 15.68 3.39 5.55
C GLU A 79 16.10 2.17 4.72
N TYR A 80 15.25 1.15 4.65
CA TYR A 80 15.52 -0.07 3.89
C TYR A 80 15.04 -0.02 2.43
N LYS A 81 14.54 1.13 1.97
CA LYS A 81 14.06 1.36 0.60
C LYS A 81 13.02 0.33 0.16
N LEU A 82 12.12 -0.03 1.08
CA LEU A 82 11.03 -0.94 0.81
C LEU A 82 9.97 -0.26 -0.06
N GLN A 83 9.24 -1.06 -0.81
CA GLN A 83 8.13 -0.54 -1.63
C GLN A 83 6.97 -0.05 -0.77
N ASN A 84 6.27 0.99 -1.21
CA ASN A 84 5.06 1.47 -0.53
C ASN A 84 4.02 0.37 -0.33
N LYS A 85 3.93 -0.56 -1.26
CA LYS A 85 3.03 -1.71 -1.17
C LYS A 85 3.36 -2.60 0.03
N THR A 86 4.63 -2.79 0.35
CA THR A 86 5.10 -3.52 1.54
C THR A 86 4.59 -2.87 2.82
N LEU A 87 4.70 -1.54 2.94
CA LEU A 87 4.16 -0.80 4.08
C LEU A 87 2.64 -0.97 4.22
N HIS A 88 1.90 -0.82 3.12
CA HIS A 88 0.45 -0.99 3.12
C HIS A 88 0.02 -2.40 3.56
N LEU A 89 0.73 -3.43 3.11
CA LEU A 89 0.51 -4.82 3.53
C LEU A 89 0.81 -5.00 5.02
N ALA A 90 1.95 -4.47 5.50
CA ALA A 90 2.32 -4.57 6.91
C ALA A 90 1.25 -3.95 7.82
N VAL A 91 0.73 -2.78 7.48
CA VAL A 91 -0.36 -2.13 8.23
C VAL A 91 -1.64 -2.95 8.19
N ASN A 92 -2.01 -3.53 7.04
CA ASN A 92 -3.15 -4.45 6.96
C ASN A 92 -2.99 -5.66 7.87
N TYR A 93 -1.79 -6.27 7.92
CA TYR A 93 -1.52 -7.40 8.80
C TYR A 93 -1.63 -7.04 10.28
N ILE A 94 -1.11 -5.87 10.66
CA ILE A 94 -1.22 -5.34 12.03
C ILE A 94 -2.69 -5.18 12.40
N ASP A 95 -3.48 -4.49 11.58
CA ASP A 95 -4.88 -4.19 11.89
C ASP A 95 -5.75 -5.45 11.94
N ARG A 96 -5.48 -6.43 11.07
CA ARG A 96 -6.17 -7.73 11.08
C ARG A 96 -5.77 -8.55 12.30
N PHE A 97 -4.49 -8.56 12.65
CA PHE A 97 -4.00 -9.23 13.85
C PHE A 97 -4.63 -8.64 15.12
N LEU A 98 -4.61 -7.32 15.27
CA LEU A 98 -5.21 -6.60 16.40
C LEU A 98 -6.74 -6.72 16.43
N SER A 99 -7.38 -7.01 15.31
CA SER A 99 -8.82 -7.29 15.24
C SER A 99 -9.21 -8.63 15.89
N CYS A 100 -8.24 -9.55 16.05
CA CYS A 100 -8.44 -10.90 16.57
C CYS A 100 -7.74 -11.15 17.92
N MET A 101 -6.63 -10.44 18.19
CA MET A 101 -5.77 -10.67 19.33
C MET A 101 -5.67 -9.42 20.20
N SER A 102 -5.83 -9.61 21.52
CA SER A 102 -5.49 -8.56 22.49
C SER A 102 -3.98 -8.54 22.71
N VAL A 103 -3.39 -7.36 22.64
CA VAL A 103 -1.94 -7.17 22.70
C VAL A 103 -1.61 -6.19 23.83
N LEU A 104 -0.61 -6.52 24.63
CA LEU A 104 -0.06 -5.61 25.61
C LEU A 104 0.81 -4.54 24.94
N ARG A 105 0.83 -3.34 25.49
CA ARG A 105 1.62 -2.19 25.01
C ARG A 105 3.06 -2.55 24.65
N GLY A 106 3.77 -3.28 25.53
CA GLY A 106 5.16 -3.69 25.29
C GLY A 106 5.34 -4.75 24.20
N LYS A 107 4.25 -5.25 23.58
CA LYS A 107 4.29 -6.22 22.47
C LYS A 107 3.84 -5.61 21.14
N LEU A 108 3.48 -4.33 21.11
CA LEU A 108 3.00 -3.69 19.90
C LEU A 108 4.12 -3.53 18.85
N GLN A 109 5.31 -3.10 19.25
CA GLN A 109 6.47 -2.97 18.36
C GLN A 109 6.89 -4.33 17.74
N PRO A 110 7.03 -5.45 18.50
CA PRO A 110 7.26 -6.77 17.90
C PRO A 110 6.20 -7.20 16.88
N VAL A 111 4.93 -6.85 17.10
CA VAL A 111 3.87 -7.12 16.11
C VAL A 111 4.12 -6.34 14.83
N GLY A 112 4.46 -5.05 14.93
CA GLY A 112 4.81 -4.20 13.77
C GLY A 112 6.03 -4.72 13.02
N THR A 113 7.11 -5.05 13.76
CA THR A 113 8.34 -5.61 13.19
C THR A 113 8.07 -6.92 12.44
N ALA A 114 7.30 -7.83 13.05
CA ALA A 114 6.94 -9.10 12.43
C ALA A 114 6.05 -8.91 11.20
N ALA A 115 5.10 -7.98 11.25
CA ALA A 115 4.23 -7.67 10.12
C ALA A 115 5.01 -7.09 8.95
N MET A 116 5.98 -6.19 9.21
CA MET A 116 6.85 -5.63 8.17
C MET A 116 7.76 -6.69 7.55
N LEU A 117 8.36 -7.58 8.39
CA LEU A 117 9.14 -8.72 7.91
C LEU A 117 8.30 -9.64 7.01
N LEU A 118 7.07 -9.96 7.39
CA LEU A 118 6.16 -10.77 6.57
C LEU A 118 5.79 -10.09 5.26
N ALA A 119 5.47 -8.81 5.31
CA ALA A 119 5.13 -8.03 4.13
C ALA A 119 6.33 -7.94 3.16
N SER A 120 7.55 -7.77 3.70
CA SER A 120 8.77 -7.77 2.91
C SER A 120 9.02 -9.13 2.25
N LYS A 121 8.84 -10.23 2.97
CA LYS A 121 8.96 -11.58 2.40
C LYS A 121 7.94 -11.87 1.30
N PHE A 122 6.76 -11.25 1.39
CA PHE A 122 5.69 -11.44 0.42
C PHE A 122 5.86 -10.59 -0.84
N GLU A 123 6.38 -9.38 -0.71
CA GLU A 123 6.34 -8.38 -1.78
C GLU A 123 7.71 -8.05 -2.38
N GLU A 124 8.80 -8.07 -1.57
CA GLU A 124 10.11 -7.60 -2.01
C GLU A 124 10.88 -8.69 -2.76
N ILE A 125 11.66 -8.26 -3.78
CA ILE A 125 12.63 -9.14 -4.46
C ILE A 125 13.87 -9.30 -3.60
N TYR A 126 14.35 -8.19 -3.02
CA TYR A 126 15.52 -8.14 -2.14
C TYR A 126 15.08 -7.66 -0.77
N LEU A 127 14.74 -8.60 0.11
CA LEU A 127 14.28 -8.27 1.46
C LEU A 127 15.48 -8.11 2.42
N PRO A 128 15.37 -7.22 3.42
CA PRO A 128 16.34 -7.13 4.50
C PRO A 128 16.44 -8.45 5.30
N GLU A 129 17.60 -8.75 5.85
CA GLU A 129 17.77 -9.91 6.72
C GLU A 129 17.02 -9.74 8.04
N VAL A 130 16.67 -10.85 8.71
CA VAL A 130 16.00 -10.80 10.02
C VAL A 130 16.85 -10.05 11.06
N ALA A 131 18.17 -10.08 10.92
CA ALA A 131 19.09 -9.34 11.80
C ALA A 131 18.89 -7.82 11.70
N GLU A 132 18.60 -7.31 10.51
CA GLU A 132 18.30 -5.89 10.28
C GLU A 132 16.99 -5.49 10.96
N PHE A 133 15.98 -6.34 10.91
CA PHE A 133 14.72 -6.14 11.67
C PHE A 133 14.92 -6.21 13.19
N VAL A 134 15.93 -6.90 13.70
CA VAL A 134 16.30 -6.85 15.12
C VAL A 134 16.99 -5.52 15.41
N TYR A 135 17.94 -5.12 14.59
CA TYR A 135 18.73 -3.89 14.75
C TYR A 135 17.84 -2.64 14.83
N ILE A 136 16.80 -2.51 13.96
CA ILE A 136 15.88 -1.35 13.98
C ILE A 136 15.01 -1.27 15.25
N THR A 137 15.02 -2.30 16.10
CA THR A 137 14.37 -2.27 17.42
C THR A 137 15.35 -1.92 18.54
N ASP A 138 16.52 -1.35 18.21
CA ASP A 138 17.62 -1.11 19.14
C ASP A 138 18.00 -2.37 19.94
N ASP A 139 18.02 -3.53 19.28
CA ASP A 139 18.28 -4.85 19.88
C ASP A 139 17.37 -5.18 21.09
N THR A 140 16.25 -4.48 21.24
CA THR A 140 15.27 -4.71 22.31
C THR A 140 14.70 -6.13 22.25
N TYR A 141 14.62 -6.70 21.04
CA TYR A 141 14.10 -8.04 20.80
C TYR A 141 15.14 -8.91 20.11
N THR A 142 15.24 -10.16 20.54
CA THR A 142 16.12 -11.14 19.91
C THR A 142 15.51 -11.67 18.60
N LYS A 143 16.35 -12.15 17.68
CA LYS A 143 15.94 -12.83 16.44
C LYS A 143 14.87 -13.89 16.70
N LYS A 144 15.05 -14.68 17.77
CA LYS A 144 14.08 -15.73 18.17
C LYS A 144 12.71 -15.16 18.54
N GLN A 145 12.67 -13.99 19.18
CA GLN A 145 11.41 -13.31 19.54
C GLN A 145 10.71 -12.76 18.31
N VAL A 146 11.43 -12.15 17.38
CA VAL A 146 10.88 -11.64 16.12
C VAL A 146 10.29 -12.79 15.31
N LEU A 147 11.03 -13.89 15.11
CA LEU A 147 10.54 -15.07 14.38
C LEU A 147 9.35 -15.77 15.05
N ARG A 148 9.30 -15.78 16.38
CA ARG A 148 8.12 -16.30 17.10
C ARG A 148 6.89 -15.41 16.88
N MET A 149 7.07 -14.10 16.86
CA MET A 149 5.98 -13.17 16.60
C MET A 149 5.52 -13.30 15.14
N GLU A 150 6.44 -13.41 14.19
CA GLU A 150 6.13 -13.69 12.79
C GLU A 150 5.25 -14.93 12.65
N HIS A 151 5.67 -16.05 13.27
CA HIS A 151 4.88 -17.28 13.24
C HIS A 151 3.48 -17.10 13.82
N LEU A 152 3.36 -16.34 14.92
CA LEU A 152 2.06 -16.06 15.54
C LEU A 152 1.17 -15.22 14.62
N VAL A 153 1.73 -14.16 14.00
CA VAL A 153 1.00 -13.32 13.04
C VAL A 153 0.52 -14.17 11.86
N LEU A 154 1.40 -14.97 11.26
CA LEU A 154 1.04 -15.90 10.17
C LEU A 154 -0.10 -16.83 10.55
N LYS A 155 -0.03 -17.44 11.75
CA LYS A 155 -1.08 -18.34 12.24
C LYS A 155 -2.42 -17.63 12.40
N VAL A 156 -2.43 -16.42 12.99
CA VAL A 156 -3.66 -15.61 13.19
C VAL A 156 -4.25 -15.18 11.87
N LEU A 157 -3.41 -14.82 10.89
CA LEU A 157 -3.83 -14.45 9.54
C LEU A 157 -4.18 -15.67 8.67
N ALA A 158 -4.04 -16.89 9.17
CA ALA A 158 -4.27 -18.15 8.44
C ALA A 158 -3.46 -18.22 7.12
N PHE A 159 -2.27 -17.60 7.05
CA PHE A 159 -1.42 -17.45 5.86
C PHE A 159 -2.07 -16.65 4.70
N ASP A 160 -3.20 -16.02 4.93
CA ASP A 160 -3.87 -15.18 3.94
C ASP A 160 -3.23 -13.78 3.88
N LEU A 161 -2.17 -13.66 3.10
CA LEU A 161 -1.31 -12.47 3.01
C LEU A 161 -1.65 -11.55 1.83
N ALA A 162 -2.31 -12.04 0.79
CA ALA A 162 -2.62 -11.31 -0.44
C ALA A 162 -3.80 -10.32 -0.26
N ALA A 163 -3.71 -9.43 0.72
CA ALA A 163 -4.74 -8.42 0.95
C ALA A 163 -4.63 -7.27 -0.06
N PRO A 164 -5.73 -6.84 -0.70
CA PRO A 164 -5.73 -5.64 -1.53
C PRO A 164 -5.35 -4.40 -0.73
N THR A 165 -4.50 -3.57 -1.33
CA THR A 165 -4.01 -2.34 -0.73
C THR A 165 -4.49 -1.11 -1.49
N ILE A 166 -4.47 0.05 -0.83
CA ILE A 166 -4.77 1.35 -1.44
C ILE A 166 -3.87 1.58 -2.66
N ASN A 167 -2.59 1.23 -2.54
CA ASN A 167 -1.61 1.36 -3.60
C ASN A 167 -2.02 0.61 -4.89
N GLN A 168 -2.52 -0.62 -4.77
CA GLN A 168 -2.98 -1.40 -5.93
C GLN A 168 -4.16 -0.74 -6.64
N PHE A 169 -5.11 -0.16 -5.91
CA PHE A 169 -6.22 0.57 -6.52
C PHE A 169 -5.76 1.90 -7.13
N LEU A 170 -4.88 2.64 -6.46
CA LEU A 170 -4.30 3.88 -7.01
C LEU A 170 -3.61 3.63 -8.36
N THR A 171 -2.78 2.58 -8.44
CA THR A 171 -2.10 2.21 -9.68
C THR A 171 -3.09 1.95 -10.82
N GLN A 172 -4.21 1.29 -10.53
CA GLN A 172 -5.26 1.09 -11.53
C GLN A 172 -5.96 2.40 -11.93
N TYR A 173 -6.17 3.32 -10.98
CA TYR A 173 -6.84 4.59 -11.27
C TYR A 173 -5.96 5.53 -12.07
N PHE A 174 -4.64 5.48 -11.91
CA PHE A 174 -3.69 6.27 -12.71
C PHE A 174 -3.79 5.98 -14.21
N LEU A 175 -4.17 4.77 -14.61
CA LEU A 175 -4.35 4.41 -16.02
C LEU A 175 -5.50 5.19 -16.69
N HIS A 176 -6.41 5.76 -15.91
CA HIS A 176 -7.51 6.59 -16.41
C HIS A 176 -7.15 8.08 -16.53
N GLN A 177 -5.92 8.45 -16.16
CA GLN A 177 -5.43 9.81 -16.33
C GLN A 177 -4.70 9.95 -17.67
N GLN A 178 -5.23 10.80 -18.54
CA GLN A 178 -4.63 11.10 -19.83
C GLN A 178 -4.43 12.64 -19.97
N PRO A 179 -3.22 13.12 -20.20
CA PRO A 179 -1.93 12.41 -20.14
C PRO A 179 -1.51 12.08 -18.69
N ALA A 180 -0.65 11.10 -18.53
CA ALA A 180 -0.09 10.75 -17.22
C ALA A 180 0.64 11.94 -16.58
N ASN A 181 0.48 12.12 -15.28
CA ASN A 181 1.08 13.24 -14.53
C ASN A 181 1.69 12.72 -13.22
N CYS A 182 3.02 12.65 -13.17
CA CYS A 182 3.75 12.15 -12.01
C CYS A 182 3.48 12.94 -10.71
N LYS A 183 3.14 14.23 -10.80
CA LYS A 183 2.79 15.02 -9.60
C LYS A 183 1.46 14.57 -9.01
N VAL A 184 0.48 14.24 -9.86
CA VAL A 184 -0.82 13.69 -9.41
C VAL A 184 -0.60 12.34 -8.75
N GLU A 185 0.19 11.46 -9.39
CA GLU A 185 0.49 10.13 -8.86
C GLU A 185 1.20 10.19 -7.51
N SER A 186 2.27 11.00 -7.41
CA SER A 186 3.01 11.18 -6.15
C SER A 186 2.13 11.75 -5.05
N LEU A 187 1.28 12.73 -5.36
CA LEU A 187 0.39 13.32 -4.38
C LEU A 187 -0.71 12.35 -3.93
N ALA A 188 -1.25 11.55 -4.86
CA ALA A 188 -2.24 10.53 -4.53
C ALA A 188 -1.64 9.42 -3.64
N MET A 189 -0.41 8.99 -3.92
CA MET A 189 0.33 8.03 -3.09
C MET A 189 0.56 8.57 -1.69
N PHE A 190 0.99 9.82 -1.57
CA PHE A 190 1.15 10.51 -0.29
C PHE A 190 -0.16 10.54 0.53
N TRP A 191 -1.30 10.86 -0.10
CA TRP A 191 -2.60 10.82 0.57
C TRP A 191 -2.97 9.40 1.03
N GLY A 192 -2.67 8.39 0.20
CA GLY A 192 -2.88 6.98 0.54
C GLY A 192 -2.07 6.56 1.76
N GLU A 193 -0.80 6.93 1.82
CA GLU A 193 0.10 6.65 2.95
C GLU A 193 -0.33 7.40 4.21
N LEU A 194 -0.69 8.68 4.09
CA LEU A 194 -1.19 9.48 5.20
C LEU A 194 -2.41 8.84 5.87
N SER A 195 -3.28 8.18 5.09
CA SER A 195 -4.45 7.49 5.61
C SER A 195 -4.13 6.25 6.46
N LEU A 196 -2.92 5.67 6.32
CA LEU A 196 -2.51 4.50 7.11
C LEU A 196 -2.26 4.84 8.58
N ILE A 197 -1.86 6.07 8.86
CA ILE A 197 -1.45 6.49 10.21
C ILE A 197 -2.63 6.50 11.18
N ASP A 198 -3.80 6.97 10.75
CA ASP A 198 -4.96 7.13 11.61
C ASP A 198 -5.99 6.00 11.40
N ALA A 199 -6.12 5.09 12.38
CA ALA A 199 -7.15 4.06 12.33
C ALA A 199 -8.57 4.66 12.27
N ASP A 200 -8.83 5.72 13.01
CA ASP A 200 -10.04 6.51 12.93
C ASP A 200 -9.72 7.84 12.23
N PRO A 201 -10.32 8.14 11.09
CA PRO A 201 -11.55 7.52 10.52
C PRO A 201 -11.32 6.41 9.47
N TYR A 202 -10.09 6.06 9.08
CA TYR A 202 -9.84 5.38 7.80
C TYR A 202 -10.21 3.90 7.77
N LEU A 203 -10.22 3.19 8.90
CA LEU A 203 -10.64 1.77 8.95
C LEU A 203 -12.12 1.54 8.56
N LYS A 204 -12.96 2.58 8.57
CA LYS A 204 -14.35 2.46 8.10
C LYS A 204 -14.44 2.35 6.58
N TYR A 205 -13.45 2.88 5.84
CA TYR A 205 -13.43 2.87 4.38
C TYR A 205 -12.75 1.62 3.83
N LEU A 206 -13.15 1.21 2.63
CA LEU A 206 -12.45 0.20 1.85
C LEU A 206 -11.20 0.83 1.19
N PRO A 207 -10.14 0.05 0.94
CA PRO A 207 -8.95 0.52 0.22
C PRO A 207 -9.27 1.22 -1.12
N SER A 208 -10.22 0.69 -1.88
CA SER A 208 -10.67 1.29 -3.14
C SER A 208 -11.30 2.68 -2.97
N VAL A 209 -11.99 2.91 -1.84
CA VAL A 209 -12.58 4.22 -1.51
C VAL A 209 -11.48 5.20 -1.10
N ILE A 210 -10.49 4.76 -0.31
CA ILE A 210 -9.35 5.61 0.06
C ILE A 210 -8.51 5.94 -1.16
N ALA A 211 -8.39 5.03 -2.13
CA ALA A 211 -7.76 5.30 -3.42
C ALA A 211 -8.43 6.45 -4.20
N ALA A 212 -9.64 6.87 -3.81
CA ALA A 212 -10.23 8.13 -4.27
C ALA A 212 -9.43 9.38 -3.87
N ALA A 213 -8.39 9.24 -3.02
CA ALA A 213 -7.33 10.24 -2.86
C ALA A 213 -6.74 10.70 -4.21
N PHE A 214 -6.78 9.83 -5.23
CA PHE A 214 -6.48 10.19 -6.61
C PHE A 214 -7.30 11.39 -7.12
N HIS A 215 -8.60 11.43 -6.83
CA HIS A 215 -9.42 12.59 -7.20
C HIS A 215 -8.91 13.87 -6.56
N LEU A 216 -8.59 13.84 -5.26
CA LEU A 216 -8.10 15.01 -4.56
C LEU A 216 -6.77 15.51 -5.17
N ALA A 217 -5.87 14.57 -5.49
CA ALA A 217 -4.62 14.88 -6.16
C ALA A 217 -4.84 15.44 -7.59
N LEU A 218 -5.70 14.79 -8.37
CA LEU A 218 -6.03 15.20 -9.72
C LEU A 218 -6.62 16.62 -9.74
N TYR A 219 -7.61 16.89 -8.91
CA TYR A 219 -8.23 18.21 -8.81
C TYR A 219 -7.24 19.28 -8.36
N THR A 220 -6.41 18.98 -7.36
CA THR A 220 -5.44 19.94 -6.83
C THR A 220 -4.38 20.33 -7.84
N VAL A 221 -3.88 19.37 -8.63
CA VAL A 221 -2.77 19.60 -9.58
C VAL A 221 -3.28 20.13 -10.93
N THR A 222 -4.42 19.65 -11.41
CA THR A 222 -4.90 19.89 -12.77
C THR A 222 -6.23 20.64 -12.86
N GLY A 223 -6.98 20.76 -11.76
CA GLY A 223 -8.36 21.26 -11.75
C GLY A 223 -9.39 20.28 -12.34
N GLN A 224 -8.97 19.07 -12.74
CA GLN A 224 -9.86 18.08 -13.33
C GLN A 224 -10.69 17.35 -12.25
N SER A 225 -11.94 17.07 -12.59
CA SER A 225 -12.83 16.30 -11.73
C SER A 225 -12.60 14.80 -11.84
N TRP A 226 -13.33 14.03 -11.04
CA TRP A 226 -13.36 12.56 -11.07
C TRP A 226 -13.79 12.08 -12.47
N PRO A 227 -12.95 11.30 -13.19
CA PRO A 227 -13.24 10.90 -14.56
C PRO A 227 -14.46 10.00 -14.66
N GLU A 228 -15.29 10.21 -15.69
CA GLU A 228 -16.46 9.36 -15.94
C GLU A 228 -16.07 7.89 -16.16
N SER A 229 -14.93 7.64 -16.78
CA SER A 229 -14.38 6.29 -16.93
C SER A 229 -14.15 5.57 -15.59
N LEU A 230 -13.76 6.31 -14.56
CA LEU A 230 -13.65 5.78 -13.20
C LEU A 230 -15.01 5.62 -12.52
N VAL A 231 -15.98 6.48 -12.80
CA VAL A 231 -17.37 6.27 -12.32
C VAL A 231 -17.90 4.95 -12.85
N GLN A 232 -17.74 4.69 -14.14
CA GLN A 232 -18.20 3.45 -14.79
C GLN A 232 -17.46 2.21 -14.25
N LYS A 233 -16.14 2.29 -14.10
CA LYS A 233 -15.32 1.19 -13.62
C LYS A 233 -15.57 0.85 -12.15
N THR A 234 -15.63 1.87 -11.28
CA THR A 234 -15.66 1.68 -9.82
C THR A 234 -17.07 1.69 -9.23
N GLY A 235 -18.03 2.29 -9.93
CA GLY A 235 -19.35 2.62 -9.41
C GLY A 235 -19.35 3.78 -8.41
N TYR A 236 -18.22 4.45 -8.20
CA TYR A 236 -18.11 5.56 -7.25
C TYR A 236 -18.36 6.90 -7.93
N THR A 237 -19.35 7.62 -7.42
CA THR A 237 -19.57 9.04 -7.75
C THR A 237 -18.87 9.92 -6.73
N LEU A 238 -18.65 11.21 -7.07
CA LEU A 238 -18.10 12.17 -6.11
C LEU A 238 -18.94 12.26 -4.82
N LYS A 239 -20.23 12.10 -4.91
CA LYS A 239 -21.13 12.06 -3.74
C LYS A 239 -20.77 10.90 -2.81
N THR A 240 -20.47 9.73 -3.36
CA THR A 240 -20.06 8.55 -2.58
C THR A 240 -18.69 8.73 -1.95
N LEU A 241 -17.76 9.41 -2.65
CA LEU A 241 -16.39 9.62 -2.20
C LEU A 241 -16.25 10.79 -1.22
N LYS A 242 -17.17 11.75 -1.25
CA LYS A 242 -17.10 13.00 -0.47
C LYS A 242 -16.75 12.79 1.02
N PRO A 243 -17.34 11.85 1.77
CA PRO A 243 -16.97 11.65 3.18
C PRO A 243 -15.49 11.31 3.38
N CYS A 244 -14.95 10.41 2.55
CA CYS A 244 -13.53 10.03 2.62
C CYS A 244 -12.61 11.20 2.23
N LEU A 245 -12.97 11.95 1.20
CA LEU A 245 -12.19 13.12 0.75
C LEU A 245 -12.14 14.22 1.83
N LEU A 246 -13.25 14.44 2.53
CA LEU A 246 -13.30 15.38 3.65
C LEU A 246 -12.43 14.91 4.82
N ASP A 247 -12.47 13.62 5.17
CA ASP A 247 -11.62 13.06 6.22
C ASP A 247 -10.12 13.19 5.86
N LEU A 248 -9.73 12.91 4.61
CA LEU A 248 -8.36 13.10 4.11
C LEU A 248 -7.92 14.56 4.22
N HIS A 249 -8.76 15.48 3.77
CA HIS A 249 -8.47 16.91 3.85
C HIS A 249 -8.34 17.40 5.30
N GLN A 250 -9.20 16.95 6.20
CA GLN A 250 -9.13 17.28 7.63
C GLN A 250 -7.85 16.73 8.27
N THR A 251 -7.44 15.51 7.92
CA THR A 251 -6.19 14.92 8.40
C THR A 251 -4.99 15.74 7.95
N TYR A 252 -4.97 16.18 6.69
CA TYR A 252 -3.93 17.06 6.18
C TYR A 252 -3.87 18.38 6.97
N LEU A 253 -4.99 19.06 7.14
CA LEU A 253 -5.04 20.32 7.88
C LEU A 253 -4.53 20.15 9.32
N ARG A 254 -4.90 19.06 9.99
CA ARG A 254 -4.48 18.78 11.36
C ARG A 254 -2.97 18.54 11.47
N LYS A 255 -2.39 17.77 10.55
CA LYS A 255 -0.98 17.36 10.62
C LYS A 255 -0.02 18.41 10.07
N TYR A 256 -0.37 19.08 8.98
CA TYR A 256 0.56 19.95 8.25
C TYR A 256 0.32 21.44 8.43
N LYS A 257 -0.92 21.90 8.62
CA LYS A 257 -1.20 23.32 8.84
C LYS A 257 -0.72 23.81 10.20
N ASN A 258 -0.67 22.92 11.20
CA ASN A 258 -0.17 23.20 12.55
C ASN A 258 1.33 22.93 12.73
N SER A 259 2.00 22.31 11.77
CA SER A 259 3.44 22.16 11.76
C SER A 259 4.07 23.40 11.09
N LYS A 260 5.16 23.94 11.69
CA LYS A 260 5.90 25.11 11.17
C LYS A 260 6.58 24.90 9.82
N TYR A 261 6.22 23.86 9.08
CA TYR A 261 6.73 23.60 7.74
C TYR A 261 5.95 24.42 6.71
N HIS A 262 6.34 25.68 6.55
CA HIS A 262 5.79 26.62 5.57
C HIS A 262 6.12 26.31 4.08
N GLY A 263 6.57 25.11 3.76
CA GLY A 263 7.01 24.75 2.41
C GLY A 263 5.92 24.21 1.46
N VAL A 264 4.72 23.86 1.94
CA VAL A 264 3.64 23.33 1.10
C VAL A 264 2.41 24.23 1.20
N SER A 265 2.56 25.49 0.73
CA SER A 265 1.42 26.43 0.61
C SER A 265 0.55 26.17 -0.65
N LEU A 266 0.60 24.97 -1.21
CA LEU A 266 0.00 24.66 -2.51
C LEU A 266 -1.43 24.10 -2.46
N LEU A 267 -2.01 23.90 -1.27
CA LEU A 267 -3.33 23.28 -1.16
C LEU A 267 -4.31 24.17 -0.39
N ASN A 268 -4.75 25.26 -1.03
CA ASN A 268 -6.04 25.81 -0.65
C ASN A 268 -7.10 24.76 -1.02
N PRO A 269 -8.00 24.39 -0.08
CA PRO A 269 -9.08 23.45 -0.40
C PRO A 269 -9.89 24.05 -1.54
N PRO A 270 -10.27 23.25 -2.54
CA PRO A 270 -11.18 23.73 -3.56
C PRO A 270 -12.49 24.15 -2.89
N GLU A 271 -12.95 25.36 -3.16
CA GLU A 271 -14.24 25.91 -2.66
C GLU A 271 -15.42 25.00 -3.00
N THR A 272 -15.25 24.08 -3.96
CA THR A 272 -16.23 23.09 -4.41
C THR A 272 -16.50 21.93 -3.44
N LEU A 273 -15.74 21.81 -2.33
CA LEU A 273 -16.09 20.83 -1.27
C LEU A 273 -17.28 21.32 -0.39
N ASN A 274 -17.77 22.54 -0.61
CA ASN A 274 -18.90 23.13 0.10
C ASN A 274 -20.25 22.93 -0.61
N VAL A 275 -20.37 22.05 -1.60
CA VAL A 275 -21.64 21.74 -2.29
C VAL A 275 -22.17 20.38 -1.89
#